data_b60cc12b8adffc5385801be1878a84da
#
_entry.id   b60cc12b8adffc5385801be1878a84da
#
_cell.length_a   1.000
_cell.length_b   1.000
_cell.length_c   1.000
_cell.angle_alpha   90.00
_cell.angle_beta   90.00
_cell.angle_gamma   90.00
#
_symmetry.space_group_name_H-M   'P 1'
#
loop_
_entity.id
_entity.type
_entity.pdbx_description
1 polymer ?
#
loop_
_entity_poly.entity_id
_entity_poly.type
_entity_poly.pdbx_seq_one_letter_code
_entity_poly.pdbx_strand_id
1 'polypeptide(L)'
;MLGIILTAILCSLLITFKHLQQPTEKDVLDSMKNWSESAEEVYLIREIDEQWLTIYRNSQSIMIAELNQNWLGTWSMGRTLASTYSPPLEDDQITWSASGKSEHESYYFGAVIDPEIVKIKVETQKDIFENAKIIKSDGQRFFLQKAQGPIYLPVNISCYSKTEELIYSSKFPVQKR
;
A
#
# COMPACT_ATOMS: atom_id res chain seq x y z
N MET A 1 -26.85 34.28 24.01
CA MET A 1 -25.39 34.20 23.97
C MET A 1 -24.87 32.88 24.56
N LEU A 2 -25.27 32.47 25.78
CA LEU A 2 -24.79 31.27 26.46
C LEU A 2 -24.97 29.99 25.62
N GLY A 3 -26.14 29.83 24.99
CA GLY A 3 -26.45 28.66 24.13
C GLY A 3 -25.51 28.51 22.91
N ILE A 4 -25.15 29.63 22.26
CA ILE A 4 -24.25 29.61 21.10
C ILE A 4 -22.84 29.18 21.52
N ILE A 5 -22.38 29.67 22.66
CA ILE A 5 -21.06 29.32 23.21
C ILE A 5 -21.01 27.82 23.55
N LEU A 6 -22.03 27.30 24.21
CA LEU A 6 -22.12 25.90 24.57
C LEU A 6 -22.13 24.99 23.32
N THR A 7 -22.89 25.36 22.30
CA THR A 7 -22.91 24.62 21.01
C THR A 7 -21.55 24.64 20.34
N ALA A 8 -20.86 25.78 20.29
CA ALA A 8 -19.53 25.88 19.70
C ALA A 8 -18.50 25.01 20.44
N ILE A 9 -18.54 24.97 21.77
CA ILE A 9 -17.68 24.10 22.58
C ILE A 9 -17.96 22.63 22.27
N LEU A 10 -19.24 22.23 22.22
CA LEU A 10 -19.61 20.84 21.93
C LEU A 10 -19.16 20.43 20.53
N CYS A 11 -19.36 21.26 19.51
CA CYS A 11 -18.87 21.01 18.15
C CYS A 11 -17.35 20.87 18.11
N SER A 12 -16.61 21.74 18.81
CA SER A 12 -15.15 21.67 18.90
C SER A 12 -14.70 20.35 19.54
N LEU A 13 -15.34 19.93 20.62
CA LEU A 13 -15.02 18.65 21.28
C LEU A 13 -15.30 17.45 20.39
N LEU A 14 -16.41 17.46 19.64
CA LEU A 14 -16.75 16.40 18.69
C LEU A 14 -15.75 16.31 17.54
N ILE A 15 -15.33 17.44 16.98
CA ILE A 15 -14.30 17.48 15.93
C ILE A 15 -12.97 16.98 16.46
N THR A 16 -12.55 17.44 17.64
CA THR A 16 -11.31 16.96 18.27
C THR A 16 -11.37 15.45 18.52
N PHE A 17 -12.47 14.95 19.04
CA PHE A 17 -12.66 13.52 19.27
C PHE A 17 -12.55 12.70 17.95
N LYS A 18 -13.15 13.19 16.87
CA LYS A 18 -13.04 12.55 15.55
C LYS A 18 -11.62 12.55 15.01
N HIS A 19 -10.86 13.62 15.24
CA HIS A 19 -9.45 13.69 14.83
C HIS A 19 -8.54 12.69 15.55
N LEU A 20 -8.93 12.23 16.73
CA LEU A 20 -8.21 11.22 17.49
C LEU A 20 -8.54 9.78 17.05
N GLN A 21 -9.57 9.60 16.22
CA GLN A 21 -9.96 8.27 15.75
C GLN A 21 -9.07 7.80 14.61
N GLN A 22 -8.66 6.54 14.68
CA GLN A 22 -7.96 5.88 13.58
C GLN A 22 -8.96 5.55 12.46
N PRO A 23 -8.49 5.48 11.19
CA PRO A 23 -9.34 5.05 10.07
C PRO A 23 -9.78 3.60 10.25
N THR A 24 -10.98 3.31 9.76
CA THR A 24 -11.61 1.99 9.82
C THR A 24 -11.84 1.43 8.42
N GLU A 25 -12.10 0.12 8.31
CA GLU A 25 -12.51 -0.52 7.06
C GLU A 25 -13.75 0.16 6.46
N LYS A 26 -14.70 0.55 7.32
CA LYS A 26 -15.89 1.27 6.91
C LYS A 26 -15.56 2.60 6.22
N ASP A 27 -14.57 3.35 6.71
CA ASP A 27 -14.15 4.61 6.10
C ASP A 27 -13.57 4.38 4.69
N VAL A 28 -12.79 3.30 4.50
CA VAL A 28 -12.27 2.89 3.19
C VAL A 28 -13.43 2.55 2.25
N LEU A 29 -14.31 1.64 2.65
CA LEU A 29 -15.42 1.18 1.82
C LEU A 29 -16.40 2.31 1.50
N ASP A 30 -16.74 3.16 2.48
CA ASP A 30 -17.64 4.29 2.29
C ASP A 30 -17.07 5.34 1.30
N SER A 31 -15.76 5.58 1.34
CA SER A 31 -15.13 6.52 0.42
C SER A 31 -15.08 6.03 -1.02
N MET A 32 -15.19 4.72 -1.25
CA MET A 32 -15.12 4.10 -2.57
C MET A 32 -16.47 3.71 -3.17
N LYS A 33 -17.59 3.93 -2.46
CA LYS A 33 -18.93 3.54 -2.92
C LYS A 33 -19.32 4.05 -4.30
N ASN A 34 -18.80 5.21 -4.70
CA ASN A 34 -19.10 5.86 -5.98
C ASN A 34 -17.99 5.70 -7.02
N TRP A 35 -16.99 4.87 -6.74
CA TRP A 35 -15.92 4.59 -7.70
C TRP A 35 -16.39 3.51 -8.67
N SER A 36 -15.89 3.56 -9.91
CA SER A 36 -16.21 2.56 -10.94
C SER A 36 -15.76 1.14 -10.54
N GLU A 37 -14.75 1.06 -9.67
CA GLU A 37 -14.22 -0.18 -9.12
C GLU A 37 -14.19 -0.06 -7.60
N SER A 38 -15.26 -0.54 -6.95
CA SER A 38 -15.35 -0.57 -5.48
C SER A 38 -14.39 -1.57 -4.87
N ALA A 39 -13.93 -1.28 -3.66
CA ALA A 39 -13.19 -2.28 -2.88
C ALA A 39 -14.12 -3.45 -2.53
N GLU A 40 -13.61 -4.67 -2.72
CA GLU A 40 -14.28 -5.91 -2.32
C GLU A 40 -13.80 -6.38 -0.95
N GLU A 41 -12.51 -6.12 -0.64
CA GLU A 41 -11.85 -6.59 0.56
C GLU A 41 -10.76 -5.61 0.98
N VAL A 42 -10.67 -5.33 2.27
CA VAL A 42 -9.64 -4.48 2.88
C VAL A 42 -8.70 -5.37 3.70
N TYR A 43 -7.46 -5.51 3.25
CA TYR A 43 -6.45 -6.33 3.92
C TYR A 43 -5.74 -5.62 5.06
N LEU A 44 -5.53 -4.31 4.93
CA LEU A 44 -4.72 -3.56 5.87
C LEU A 44 -5.19 -2.12 5.99
N ILE A 45 -5.21 -1.63 7.22
CA ILE A 45 -5.22 -0.20 7.53
C ILE A 45 -4.17 0.00 8.59
N ARG A 46 -3.12 0.76 8.28
CA ARG A 46 -1.97 0.97 9.19
C ARG A 46 -1.24 2.27 8.91
N GLU A 47 -0.71 2.85 9.95
CA GLU A 47 0.24 3.93 9.84
C GLU A 47 1.64 3.38 9.50
N ILE A 48 2.21 3.85 8.40
CA ILE A 48 3.52 3.48 7.90
C ILE A 48 4.24 4.77 7.51
N ASP A 49 5.40 5.02 8.11
CA ASP A 49 6.22 6.20 7.86
C ASP A 49 5.41 7.51 7.96
N GLU A 50 4.64 7.64 9.06
CA GLU A 50 3.78 8.79 9.40
C GLU A 50 2.61 9.01 8.42
N GLN A 51 2.29 8.04 7.58
CA GLN A 51 1.17 8.07 6.64
C GLN A 51 0.21 6.92 6.92
N TRP A 52 -1.09 7.22 7.01
CA TRP A 52 -2.10 6.18 7.05
C TRP A 52 -2.28 5.57 5.67
N LEU A 53 -2.01 4.27 5.56
CA LEU A 53 -2.11 3.50 4.34
C LEU A 53 -3.16 2.41 4.48
N THR A 54 -3.82 2.10 3.37
CA THR A 54 -4.68 0.93 3.23
C THR A 54 -4.20 0.07 2.07
N ILE A 55 -4.29 -1.26 2.26
CA ILE A 55 -4.15 -2.24 1.17
C ILE A 55 -5.53 -2.88 1.01
N TYR A 56 -6.05 -2.84 -0.20
CA TYR A 56 -7.36 -3.38 -0.53
C TYR A 56 -7.36 -4.05 -1.90
N ARG A 57 -8.36 -4.89 -2.13
CA ARG A 57 -8.59 -5.58 -3.40
C ARG A 57 -9.89 -5.11 -4.04
N ASN A 58 -9.88 -4.97 -5.36
CA ASN A 58 -11.06 -4.98 -6.20
C ASN A 58 -11.07 -6.25 -7.08
N SER A 59 -11.96 -6.33 -8.07
CA SER A 59 -12.11 -7.49 -8.95
C SER A 59 -10.86 -7.84 -9.79
N GLN A 60 -9.94 -6.90 -9.99
CA GLN A 60 -8.82 -7.06 -10.93
C GLN A 60 -7.44 -6.80 -10.32
N SER A 61 -7.39 -6.10 -9.18
CA SER A 61 -6.13 -5.60 -8.63
C SER A 61 -6.11 -5.58 -7.12
N ILE A 62 -4.90 -5.70 -6.56
CA ILE A 62 -4.58 -5.33 -5.19
C ILE A 62 -3.92 -3.97 -5.25
N MET A 63 -4.37 -3.05 -4.42
CA MET A 63 -3.92 -1.66 -4.42
C MET A 63 -3.46 -1.23 -3.04
N ILE A 64 -2.47 -0.34 -3.01
CA ILE A 64 -2.10 0.41 -1.82
C ILE A 64 -2.42 1.88 -2.04
N ALA A 65 -3.07 2.51 -1.05
CA ALA A 65 -3.48 3.90 -1.14
C ALA A 65 -3.29 4.63 0.20
N GLU A 66 -3.17 5.95 0.12
CA GLU A 66 -3.18 6.85 1.28
C GLU A 66 -4.59 7.08 1.79
N LEU A 67 -4.72 7.20 3.11
CA LEU A 67 -5.92 7.69 3.77
C LEU A 67 -5.66 9.08 4.32
N ASN A 68 -6.57 10.00 4.03
CA ASN A 68 -6.48 11.39 4.47
C ASN A 68 -7.65 11.73 5.39
N GLN A 69 -7.37 12.48 6.42
CA GLN A 69 -8.38 13.00 7.31
C GLN A 69 -8.69 14.46 6.97
N ASN A 70 -9.95 14.80 6.77
CA ASN A 70 -10.37 16.17 6.51
C ASN A 70 -10.46 16.99 7.81
N TRP A 71 -10.75 18.28 7.70
CA TRP A 71 -10.84 19.20 8.84
C TRP A 71 -11.97 18.86 9.85
N LEU A 72 -12.97 18.06 9.46
CA LEU A 72 -14.01 17.53 10.35
C LEU A 72 -13.63 16.22 11.04
N GLY A 73 -12.43 15.71 10.80
CA GLY A 73 -11.98 14.44 11.34
C GLY A 73 -12.53 13.21 10.62
N THR A 74 -13.07 13.37 9.40
CA THR A 74 -13.58 12.25 8.60
C THR A 74 -12.46 11.72 7.71
N TRP A 75 -12.26 10.40 7.75
CA TRP A 75 -11.31 9.71 6.90
C TRP A 75 -11.88 9.48 5.49
N SER A 76 -11.04 9.56 4.50
CA SER A 76 -11.37 9.27 3.10
C SER A 76 -10.16 8.73 2.37
N MET A 77 -10.40 7.99 1.29
CA MET A 77 -9.37 7.56 0.37
C MET A 77 -8.72 8.79 -0.26
N GLY A 78 -7.40 8.86 -0.15
CA GLY A 78 -6.59 9.86 -0.82
C GLY A 78 -6.21 9.41 -2.24
N ARG A 79 -4.92 9.22 -2.48
CA ARG A 79 -4.43 8.72 -3.78
C ARG A 79 -4.04 7.25 -3.69
N THR A 80 -4.24 6.51 -4.77
CA THR A 80 -3.60 5.21 -4.98
C THR A 80 -2.11 5.43 -5.23
N LEU A 81 -1.26 4.74 -4.47
CA LEU A 81 0.19 4.81 -4.58
C LEU A 81 0.72 3.83 -5.61
N ALA A 82 0.22 2.61 -5.59
CA ALA A 82 0.57 1.55 -6.54
C ALA A 82 -0.53 0.48 -6.57
N SER A 83 -0.51 -0.34 -7.62
CA SER A 83 -1.42 -1.48 -7.76
C SER A 83 -0.71 -2.64 -8.45
N THR A 84 -1.12 -3.86 -8.15
CA THR A 84 -0.70 -5.06 -8.86
C THR A 84 -1.92 -5.90 -9.22
N TYR A 85 -1.81 -6.79 -10.20
CA TYR A 85 -2.95 -7.60 -10.64
C TYR A 85 -3.36 -8.65 -9.60
N SER A 86 -4.66 -9.00 -9.63
CA SER A 86 -5.29 -10.03 -8.79
C SER A 86 -6.43 -10.68 -9.59
N PRO A 87 -6.64 -12.00 -9.50
CA PRO A 87 -5.81 -12.96 -8.77
C PRO A 87 -4.43 -13.16 -9.40
N PRO A 88 -3.42 -13.61 -8.63
CA PRO A 88 -2.13 -14.02 -9.19
C PRO A 88 -2.31 -15.25 -10.09
N LEU A 89 -1.39 -15.44 -11.04
CA LEU A 89 -1.34 -16.65 -11.83
C LEU A 89 -0.83 -17.82 -10.99
N GLU A 90 -1.10 -19.05 -11.43
CA GLU A 90 -0.79 -20.28 -10.67
C GLU A 90 0.71 -20.43 -10.33
N ASP A 91 1.59 -19.97 -11.24
CA ASP A 91 3.05 -20.06 -11.08
C ASP A 91 3.70 -18.78 -10.51
N ASP A 92 2.91 -17.78 -10.14
CA ASP A 92 3.45 -16.55 -9.59
C ASP A 92 4.05 -16.77 -8.20
N GLN A 93 5.32 -16.41 -8.01
CA GLN A 93 5.95 -16.29 -6.70
C GLN A 93 5.68 -14.94 -6.05
N ILE A 94 5.58 -13.90 -6.88
CA ILE A 94 5.16 -12.54 -6.49
C ILE A 94 4.39 -11.90 -7.65
N THR A 95 3.53 -10.94 -7.32
CA THR A 95 3.06 -9.95 -8.29
C THR A 95 3.63 -8.60 -7.91
N TRP A 96 3.96 -7.75 -8.88
CA TRP A 96 4.49 -6.44 -8.56
C TRP A 96 4.26 -5.39 -9.64
N SER A 97 4.34 -4.15 -9.22
CA SER A 97 4.41 -2.99 -10.09
C SER A 97 5.29 -1.90 -9.52
N ALA A 98 5.67 -0.97 -10.37
CA ALA A 98 6.27 0.29 -9.99
C ALA A 98 5.35 1.44 -10.40
N SER A 99 5.12 2.37 -9.49
CA SER A 99 4.31 3.56 -9.71
C SER A 99 5.03 4.79 -9.18
N GLY A 100 4.90 5.92 -9.83
CA GLY A 100 5.52 7.16 -9.40
C GLY A 100 4.69 8.36 -9.81
N LYS A 101 4.58 9.35 -8.91
CA LYS A 101 3.98 10.63 -9.21
C LYS A 101 5.08 11.64 -9.49
N SER A 102 5.36 11.88 -10.79
CA SER A 102 6.32 12.90 -11.21
C SER A 102 7.75 12.74 -10.61
N GLU A 103 8.42 13.84 -10.31
CA GLU A 103 9.83 13.88 -9.90
C GLU A 103 10.08 13.63 -8.40
N HIS A 104 9.04 13.39 -7.58
CA HIS A 104 9.19 13.43 -6.11
C HIS A 104 9.23 12.07 -5.43
N GLU A 105 8.36 11.14 -5.80
CA GLU A 105 8.24 9.85 -5.12
C GLU A 105 7.89 8.73 -6.08
N SER A 106 8.48 7.57 -5.86
CA SER A 106 8.12 6.32 -6.53
C SER A 106 7.88 5.21 -5.50
N TYR A 107 7.03 4.26 -5.87
CA TYR A 107 6.60 3.15 -5.05
C TYR A 107 6.76 1.85 -5.84
N TYR A 108 7.35 0.86 -5.21
CA TYR A 108 7.44 -0.52 -5.70
C TYR A 108 6.60 -1.34 -4.75
N PHE A 109 5.56 -1.98 -5.27
CA PHE A 109 4.55 -2.66 -4.47
C PHE A 109 4.15 -3.96 -5.12
N GLY A 110 3.81 -4.97 -4.30
CA GLY A 110 3.29 -6.22 -4.79
C GLY A 110 2.84 -7.19 -3.71
N ALA A 111 2.20 -8.28 -4.14
CA ALA A 111 1.84 -9.39 -3.29
C ALA A 111 2.95 -10.45 -3.31
N VAL A 112 3.27 -11.01 -2.14
CA VAL A 112 4.28 -12.06 -1.94
C VAL A 112 3.57 -13.37 -1.74
N ILE A 113 3.57 -14.21 -2.77
CA ILE A 113 2.78 -15.45 -2.85
C ILE A 113 3.58 -16.62 -2.27
N ASP A 114 4.82 -16.79 -2.73
CA ASP A 114 5.68 -17.87 -2.24
C ASP A 114 6.08 -17.66 -0.78
N PRO A 115 5.70 -18.56 0.14
CA PRO A 115 5.97 -18.42 1.58
C PRO A 115 7.46 -18.44 1.95
N GLU A 116 8.33 -18.98 1.10
CA GLU A 116 9.77 -19.06 1.35
C GLU A 116 10.47 -17.71 1.16
N ILE A 117 9.84 -16.76 0.46
CA ILE A 117 10.40 -15.41 0.28
C ILE A 117 10.38 -14.66 1.61
N VAL A 118 11.56 -14.30 2.10
CA VAL A 118 11.72 -13.52 3.34
C VAL A 118 12.46 -12.20 3.14
N LYS A 119 13.12 -12.03 1.98
CA LYS A 119 13.86 -10.82 1.63
C LYS A 119 13.55 -10.43 0.20
N ILE A 120 13.32 -9.15 -0.01
CA ILE A 120 13.03 -8.58 -1.33
C ILE A 120 13.99 -7.41 -1.55
N LYS A 121 14.73 -7.48 -2.64
CA LYS A 121 15.62 -6.45 -3.12
C LYS A 121 15.00 -5.75 -4.33
N VAL A 122 15.02 -4.43 -4.33
CA VAL A 122 14.60 -3.61 -5.45
C VAL A 122 15.83 -2.91 -6.01
N GLU A 123 16.16 -3.13 -7.28
CA GLU A 123 17.24 -2.48 -7.97
C GLU A 123 16.70 -1.64 -9.11
N THR A 124 17.18 -0.40 -9.21
CA THR A 124 16.88 0.50 -10.32
C THR A 124 18.20 0.89 -11.01
N GLN A 125 18.14 1.63 -12.09
CA GLN A 125 19.34 2.17 -12.70
C GLN A 125 20.19 3.01 -11.73
N LYS A 126 19.56 3.65 -10.73
CA LYS A 126 20.20 4.60 -9.83
C LYS A 126 20.42 4.05 -8.42
N ASP A 127 19.44 3.32 -7.89
CA ASP A 127 19.39 2.99 -6.48
C ASP A 127 19.24 1.47 -6.27
N ILE A 128 19.73 1.01 -5.12
CA ILE A 128 19.59 -0.38 -4.66
C ILE A 128 18.98 -0.35 -3.26
N PHE A 129 17.82 -0.97 -3.10
CA PHE A 129 17.11 -1.17 -1.83
C PHE A 129 17.19 -2.64 -1.44
N GLU A 130 18.08 -2.96 -0.50
CA GLU A 130 18.41 -4.35 -0.14
C GLU A 130 17.26 -5.07 0.58
N ASN A 131 16.37 -4.34 1.26
CA ASN A 131 15.31 -4.91 2.09
C ASN A 131 14.03 -4.09 1.95
N ALA A 132 13.22 -4.36 0.92
CA ALA A 132 11.89 -3.82 0.85
C ALA A 132 11.03 -4.32 2.02
N LYS A 133 10.19 -3.47 2.57
CA LYS A 133 9.37 -3.76 3.74
C LYS A 133 8.31 -4.81 3.40
N ILE A 134 8.37 -5.98 4.04
CA ILE A 134 7.33 -7.01 3.94
C ILE A 134 6.28 -6.74 5.01
N ILE A 135 5.03 -6.61 4.58
CA ILE A 135 3.85 -6.33 5.39
C ILE A 135 3.00 -7.61 5.40
N LYS A 136 2.59 -8.04 6.61
CA LYS A 136 1.71 -9.21 6.78
C LYS A 136 0.37 -8.74 7.32
N SER A 137 -0.72 -9.21 6.71
CA SER A 137 -2.09 -8.98 7.18
C SER A 137 -3.01 -10.10 6.69
N ASP A 138 -3.81 -10.65 7.59
CA ASP A 138 -4.86 -11.65 7.34
C ASP A 138 -4.43 -12.83 6.44
N GLY A 139 -3.24 -13.37 6.74
CA GLY A 139 -2.66 -14.47 5.97
C GLY A 139 -2.04 -14.05 4.64
N GLN A 140 -2.22 -12.82 4.21
CA GLN A 140 -1.62 -12.24 3.01
C GLN A 140 -0.29 -11.57 3.34
N ARG A 141 0.56 -11.48 2.33
CA ARG A 141 1.88 -10.85 2.43
C ARG A 141 2.06 -9.88 1.27
N PHE A 142 2.49 -8.67 1.59
CA PHE A 142 2.75 -7.63 0.61
C PHE A 142 4.15 -7.09 0.81
N PHE A 143 4.73 -6.51 -0.23
CA PHE A 143 5.93 -5.71 -0.04
C PHE A 143 5.70 -4.27 -0.50
N LEU A 144 6.40 -3.37 0.15
CA LEU A 144 6.39 -1.95 -0.17
C LEU A 144 7.81 -1.40 -0.07
N GLN A 145 8.26 -0.72 -1.13
CA GLN A 145 9.45 0.10 -1.13
C GLN A 145 9.10 1.48 -1.67
N LYS A 146 9.25 2.48 -0.83
CA LYS A 146 9.19 3.89 -1.22
C LYS A 146 10.59 4.37 -1.59
N ALA A 147 10.71 5.16 -2.66
CA ALA A 147 11.94 5.81 -3.07
C ALA A 147 11.67 7.29 -3.36
N GLN A 148 12.68 8.12 -3.19
CA GLN A 148 12.63 9.53 -3.59
C GLN A 148 12.96 9.66 -5.08
N GLY A 149 12.21 10.52 -5.78
CA GLY A 149 12.40 10.77 -7.19
C GLY A 149 11.56 9.88 -8.11
N PRO A 150 11.77 9.99 -9.43
CA PRO A 150 11.03 9.23 -10.43
C PRO A 150 11.46 7.76 -10.46
N ILE A 151 10.71 6.93 -11.17
CA ILE A 151 11.10 5.55 -11.43
C ILE A 151 12.28 5.55 -12.40
N TYR A 152 13.42 5.02 -11.96
CA TYR A 152 14.61 4.83 -12.81
C TYR A 152 14.63 3.44 -13.40
N LEU A 153 14.36 3.33 -14.70
CA LEU A 153 14.38 2.07 -15.43
C LEU A 153 15.80 1.67 -15.88
N PRO A 154 16.12 0.38 -15.95
CA PRO A 154 15.26 -0.76 -15.65
C PRO A 154 15.07 -0.97 -14.14
N VAL A 155 13.94 -1.59 -13.78
CA VAL A 155 13.68 -2.06 -12.42
C VAL A 155 13.85 -3.57 -12.37
N ASN A 156 14.57 -4.06 -11.38
CA ASN A 156 14.67 -5.47 -11.07
C ASN A 156 14.20 -5.73 -9.63
N ILE A 157 13.30 -6.69 -9.48
CA ILE A 157 12.89 -7.24 -8.19
C ILE A 157 13.54 -8.61 -8.05
N SER A 158 14.30 -8.80 -6.98
CA SER A 158 14.90 -10.09 -6.61
C SER A 158 14.40 -10.51 -5.25
N CYS A 159 13.95 -11.77 -5.13
CA CYS A 159 13.39 -12.34 -3.91
C CYS A 159 14.23 -13.52 -3.44
N TYR A 160 14.47 -13.57 -2.13
CA TYR A 160 15.37 -14.56 -1.53
C TYR A 160 14.71 -15.30 -0.38
N SER A 161 15.14 -16.56 -0.22
CA SER A 161 14.81 -17.40 0.93
C SER A 161 15.58 -16.98 2.19
N LYS A 162 15.28 -17.63 3.31
CA LYS A 162 16.03 -17.47 4.57
C LYS A 162 17.51 -17.89 4.44
N THR A 163 17.84 -18.76 3.49
CA THR A 163 19.20 -19.22 3.20
C THR A 163 19.90 -18.40 2.13
N GLU A 164 19.37 -17.22 1.80
CA GLU A 164 19.88 -16.32 0.74
C GLU A 164 19.83 -16.95 -0.67
N GLU A 165 19.02 -17.96 -0.87
CA GLU A 165 18.79 -18.55 -2.18
C GLU A 165 17.84 -17.66 -3.00
N LEU A 166 18.17 -17.42 -4.27
CA LEU A 166 17.35 -16.63 -5.19
C LEU A 166 16.12 -17.46 -5.62
N ILE A 167 14.92 -17.02 -5.20
CA ILE A 167 13.64 -17.63 -5.56
C ILE A 167 13.09 -17.00 -6.85
N TYR A 168 13.14 -15.66 -6.95
CA TYR A 168 12.57 -14.91 -8.07
C TYR A 168 13.50 -13.77 -8.49
N SER A 169 13.55 -13.50 -9.80
CA SER A 169 14.16 -12.29 -10.34
C SER A 169 13.41 -11.84 -11.60
N SER A 170 13.04 -10.56 -11.64
CA SER A 170 12.37 -9.98 -12.81
C SER A 170 13.32 -9.70 -13.98
N LYS A 171 14.65 -9.74 -13.76
CA LYS A 171 15.65 -9.47 -14.82
C LYS A 171 15.75 -10.58 -15.86
N PHE A 172 15.56 -11.82 -15.44
CA PHE A 172 15.61 -12.97 -16.30
C PHE A 172 14.66 -14.04 -15.78
N PRO A 173 13.77 -14.59 -16.59
CA PRO A 173 13.15 -15.86 -16.21
C PRO A 173 14.31 -16.83 -15.99
N VAL A 174 14.41 -17.36 -14.77
CA VAL A 174 15.37 -18.44 -14.48
C VAL A 174 14.97 -19.57 -15.39
N GLN A 175 15.74 -19.80 -16.48
CA GLN A 175 15.58 -21.01 -17.28
C GLN A 175 15.92 -22.15 -16.31
N LYS A 176 14.85 -22.83 -15.80
CA LYS A 176 15.01 -24.10 -15.11
C LYS A 176 15.72 -25.04 -16.08
N ARG A 177 17.00 -25.31 -15.80
CA ARG A 177 17.75 -26.40 -16.44
C ARG A 177 17.25 -27.74 -15.96
#